data_2be9dc674276aa4eeb76573690d26a9f
#
_entry.id   2be9dc674276aa4eeb76573690d26a9f
#
_cell.length_a   1.000
_cell.length_b   1.000
_cell.length_c   1.000
_cell.angle_alpha   90.00
_cell.angle_beta   90.00
_cell.angle_gamma   90.00
#
_symmetry.space_group_name_H-M   'P 1'
#
loop_
_entity.id
_entity.type
_entity.pdbx_description
1 polymer ?
#
loop_
_entity_poly.entity_id
_entity_poly.type
_entity_poly.pdbx_seq_one_letter_code
_entity_poly.pdbx_strand_id
1 'polypeptide(L)'
;IKGLKPGVAIHMGECCYPLFGERIVGLMTEGKGVTIHTLDCATLERFTDNPELWVDLTWNTKNSENNVGRINITITNKRGSLNTLTQIIADLGGNITNFLINQRSTDFFQLSLDIEVNNAKHLNEIITGLRTNLSVYEVVRAKENYN
;
A
#
# COMPACT_ATOMS: atom_id res chain seq x y z
N ILE A 1 16.91 -3.25 3.37
CA ILE A 1 17.05 -2.90 1.96
C ILE A 1 18.54 -2.85 1.59
N LYS A 2 18.88 -3.51 0.50
CA LYS A 2 20.25 -3.55 -0.03
C LYS A 2 20.41 -2.54 -1.16
N GLY A 3 21.61 -1.99 -1.30
CA GLY A 3 21.97 -1.05 -2.37
C GLY A 3 22.16 0.39 -1.91
N LEU A 4 21.94 0.65 -0.63
CA LEU A 4 22.11 1.98 -0.06
C LEU A 4 23.45 2.12 0.66
N LYS A 5 24.00 3.32 0.59
CA LYS A 5 25.17 3.69 1.37
C LYS A 5 24.79 3.85 2.84
N PRO A 6 25.71 3.52 3.80
CA PRO A 6 25.42 3.75 5.21
C PRO A 6 25.11 5.22 5.51
N GLY A 7 24.13 5.44 6.37
CA GLY A 7 23.77 6.79 6.82
C GLY A 7 22.80 7.54 5.92
N VAL A 8 22.32 6.91 4.85
CA VAL A 8 21.32 7.53 3.97
C VAL A 8 19.93 7.36 4.58
N ALA A 9 19.18 8.46 4.67
CA ALA A 9 17.81 8.43 5.13
C ALA A 9 16.91 7.77 4.07
N ILE A 10 15.95 6.96 4.53
CA ILE A 10 15.05 6.20 3.68
C ILE A 10 13.61 6.59 3.99
N HIS A 11 12.83 6.82 2.93
CA HIS A 11 11.40 7.06 3.04
C HIS A 11 10.65 6.13 2.10
N MET A 12 9.55 5.55 2.57
CA MET A 12 8.66 4.80 1.69
C MET A 12 7.78 5.76 0.91
N GLY A 13 7.65 5.55 -0.40
CA GLY A 13 6.82 6.39 -1.24
C GLY A 13 5.35 6.30 -0.84
N GLU A 14 4.72 7.44 -0.55
CA GLU A 14 3.30 7.49 -0.19
C GLU A 14 2.40 7.30 -1.40
N CYS A 15 2.96 7.41 -2.61
CA CYS A 15 2.24 7.21 -3.86
C CYS A 15 2.00 5.74 -4.21
N CYS A 16 2.80 4.83 -3.69
CA CYS A 16 2.71 3.41 -4.06
C CYS A 16 2.80 2.45 -2.88
N TYR A 17 3.20 2.91 -1.70
CA TYR A 17 3.31 2.10 -0.48
C TYR A 17 4.02 0.77 -0.72
N PRO A 18 5.34 0.77 -1.02
CA PRO A 18 6.07 -0.45 -1.35
C PRO A 18 6.00 -1.49 -0.23
N LEU A 19 5.79 -2.74 -0.60
CA LEU A 19 5.71 -3.85 0.34
C LEU A 19 6.79 -4.88 0.02
N PHE A 20 7.25 -5.57 1.06
CA PHE A 20 8.18 -6.69 0.90
C PHE A 20 7.65 -7.69 -0.12
N GLY A 21 8.49 -8.11 -1.05
CA GLY A 21 8.14 -8.99 -2.16
C GLY A 21 7.89 -8.26 -3.47
N GLU A 22 7.73 -6.95 -3.47
CA GLU A 22 7.58 -6.17 -4.70
C GLU A 22 8.96 -5.71 -5.20
N ARG A 23 9.07 -5.54 -6.51
CA ARG A 23 10.26 -4.92 -7.09
C ARG A 23 10.27 -3.44 -6.74
N ILE A 24 11.41 -2.96 -6.29
CA ILE A 24 11.55 -1.58 -5.82
C ILE A 24 12.71 -0.87 -6.51
N VAL A 25 12.64 0.45 -6.47
CA VAL A 25 13.70 1.34 -6.91
C VAL A 25 13.72 2.55 -5.98
N GLY A 26 14.89 3.13 -5.77
CA GLY A 26 15.03 4.36 -5.01
C GLY A 26 15.15 5.56 -5.92
N LEU A 27 14.62 6.68 -5.48
CA LEU A 27 14.87 7.99 -6.07
C LEU A 27 15.52 8.89 -5.03
N MET A 28 16.64 9.48 -5.40
CA MET A 28 17.29 10.47 -4.56
C MET A 28 16.46 11.75 -4.56
N THR A 29 16.09 12.19 -3.36
CA THR A 29 15.31 13.42 -3.17
C THR A 29 16.17 14.40 -2.39
N GLU A 30 16.37 15.57 -2.96
CA GLU A 30 17.18 16.61 -2.34
C GLU A 30 16.66 16.94 -0.94
N GLY A 31 17.57 16.88 0.03
CA GLY A 31 17.27 17.18 1.44
C GLY A 31 16.51 16.09 2.19
N LYS A 32 16.08 15.01 1.51
CA LYS A 32 15.29 13.94 2.14
C LYS A 32 15.90 12.54 2.08
N GLY A 33 17.00 12.37 1.34
CA GLY A 33 17.62 11.07 1.15
C GLY A 33 16.99 10.31 -0.01
N VAL A 34 16.70 9.02 0.19
CA VAL A 34 16.16 8.15 -0.85
C VAL A 34 14.72 7.78 -0.54
N THR A 35 13.83 8.01 -1.51
CA THR A 35 12.44 7.56 -1.44
C THR A 35 12.31 6.26 -2.24
N ILE A 36 11.70 5.25 -1.64
CA ILE A 36 11.54 3.93 -2.23
C ILE A 36 10.18 3.85 -2.92
N HIS A 37 10.20 3.45 -4.19
CA HIS A 37 9.00 3.26 -4.99
C HIS A 37 8.95 1.84 -5.53
N THR A 38 7.74 1.36 -5.83
CA THR A 38 7.59 0.14 -6.64
C THR A 38 7.96 0.49 -8.08
N LEU A 39 8.47 -0.50 -8.85
CA LEU A 39 8.88 -0.26 -10.24
C LEU A 39 7.75 0.21 -11.14
N ASP A 40 6.51 -0.13 -10.81
CA ASP A 40 5.33 0.24 -11.59
C ASP A 40 4.68 1.55 -11.12
N CYS A 41 5.33 2.28 -10.21
CA CYS A 41 4.78 3.52 -9.68
C CYS A 41 4.74 4.62 -10.74
N ALA A 42 3.57 5.24 -10.92
CA ALA A 42 3.40 6.31 -11.91
C ALA A 42 4.27 7.54 -11.64
N THR A 43 4.64 7.78 -10.39
CA THR A 43 5.53 8.89 -10.03
C THR A 43 6.89 8.78 -10.72
N LEU A 44 7.35 7.57 -11.03
CA LEU A 44 8.63 7.36 -11.69
C LEU A 44 8.69 7.98 -13.10
N GLU A 45 7.56 8.14 -13.75
CA GLU A 45 7.50 8.72 -15.10
C GLU A 45 8.05 10.15 -15.15
N ARG A 46 7.96 10.86 -14.02
CA ARG A 46 8.47 12.25 -13.93
C ARG A 46 10.00 12.32 -13.92
N PHE A 47 10.67 11.20 -13.67
CA PHE A 47 12.11 11.15 -13.45
C PHE A 47 12.84 10.33 -14.51
N THR A 48 12.16 9.97 -15.61
CA THR A 48 12.77 9.17 -16.68
C THR A 48 13.95 9.90 -17.34
N ASP A 49 13.95 11.23 -17.36
CA ASP A 49 15.01 12.03 -17.94
C ASP A 49 16.15 12.33 -16.94
N ASN A 50 16.05 11.82 -15.72
CA ASN A 50 17.01 12.08 -14.65
C ASN A 50 17.57 10.76 -14.10
N PRO A 51 18.32 9.99 -14.93
CA PRO A 51 18.82 8.68 -14.51
C PRO A 51 19.78 8.74 -13.31
N GLU A 52 20.42 9.88 -13.09
CA GLU A 52 21.33 10.08 -11.97
C GLU A 52 20.65 10.03 -10.59
N LEU A 53 19.33 10.21 -10.56
CA LEU A 53 18.54 10.19 -9.33
C LEU A 53 18.10 8.78 -8.93
N TRP A 54 18.22 7.82 -9.82
CA TRP A 54 17.73 6.46 -9.61
C TRP A 54 18.76 5.61 -8.90
N VAL A 55 18.33 4.86 -7.91
CA VAL A 55 19.17 3.97 -7.11
C VAL A 55 18.60 2.56 -7.18
N ASP A 56 19.41 1.60 -7.60
CA ASP A 56 19.01 0.19 -7.63
C ASP A 56 18.92 -0.34 -6.21
N LEU A 57 17.74 -0.85 -5.84
CA LEU A 57 17.49 -1.37 -4.50
C LEU A 57 16.85 -2.74 -4.56
N THR A 58 17.17 -3.55 -3.57
CA THR A 58 16.50 -4.83 -3.35
C THR A 58 16.16 -4.97 -1.86
N TRP A 59 15.16 -5.80 -1.58
CA TRP A 59 14.84 -6.12 -0.21
C TRP A 59 15.90 -7.05 0.38
N ASN A 60 16.14 -6.90 1.69
CA ASN A 60 16.89 -7.90 2.42
C ASN A 60 16.10 -9.21 2.44
N THR A 61 16.80 -10.34 2.56
CA THR A 61 16.13 -11.65 2.60
C THR A 61 15.28 -11.86 3.85
N LYS A 62 15.50 -11.07 4.90
CA LYS A 62 14.67 -11.10 6.10
C LYS A 62 13.46 -10.21 5.89
N ASN A 63 12.29 -10.73 6.28
CA ASN A 63 11.07 -9.96 6.27
C ASN A 63 11.25 -8.70 7.11
N SER A 64 11.02 -7.54 6.53
CA SER A 64 11.06 -6.29 7.27
C SER A 64 9.79 -6.16 8.10
N GLU A 65 9.94 -5.67 9.31
CA GLU A 65 8.81 -5.28 10.14
C GLU A 65 8.08 -4.09 9.50
N ASN A 66 6.82 -3.94 9.80
CA ASN A 66 6.02 -2.75 9.41
C ASN A 66 5.69 -2.64 7.92
N ASN A 67 5.26 -3.73 7.31
CA ASN A 67 4.64 -3.64 5.99
C ASN A 67 3.20 -3.17 6.15
N VAL A 68 2.92 -1.96 5.70
CA VAL A 68 1.56 -1.39 5.74
C VAL A 68 1.11 -1.11 4.32
N GLY A 69 0.02 -1.77 3.92
CA GLY A 69 -0.61 -1.52 2.63
C GLY A 69 -1.88 -0.70 2.80
N ARG A 70 -2.17 0.16 1.84
CA ARG A 70 -3.43 0.90 1.82
C ARG A 70 -4.34 0.35 0.75
N ILE A 71 -5.61 0.13 1.11
CA ILE A 71 -6.65 -0.23 0.17
C ILE A 71 -7.76 0.81 0.20
N ASN A 72 -8.39 1.01 -0.95
CA ASN A 72 -9.63 1.77 -1.07
C ASN A 72 -10.75 0.78 -1.31
N ILE A 73 -11.79 0.86 -0.52
CA ILE A 73 -12.87 -0.10 -0.54
C ILE A 73 -14.22 0.60 -0.53
N THR A 74 -15.15 0.09 -1.34
CA THR A 74 -16.53 0.51 -1.34
C THR A 74 -17.37 -0.65 -0.82
N ILE A 75 -18.08 -0.43 0.28
CA ILE A 75 -18.95 -1.45 0.88
C ILE A 75 -20.36 -0.93 1.02
N THR A 76 -21.31 -1.86 1.14
CA THR A 76 -22.72 -1.49 1.36
C THR A 76 -22.90 -0.82 2.72
N ASN A 77 -23.76 0.19 2.77
CA ASN A 77 -24.12 0.88 4.02
C ASN A 77 -25.30 0.14 4.66
N LYS A 78 -25.02 -1.03 5.22
CA LYS A 78 -26.00 -1.87 5.91
C LYS A 78 -25.47 -2.21 7.30
N ARG A 79 -26.42 -2.56 8.18
CA ARG A 79 -26.05 -3.02 9.52
C ARG A 79 -25.11 -4.23 9.42
N GLY A 80 -23.99 -4.17 10.12
CA GLY A 80 -23.03 -5.24 10.15
C GLY A 80 -22.00 -5.26 9.02
N SER A 81 -22.14 -4.40 7.99
CA SER A 81 -21.17 -4.39 6.87
C SER A 81 -19.75 -4.08 7.34
N LEU A 82 -19.57 -3.07 8.20
CA LEU A 82 -18.26 -2.72 8.74
C LEU A 82 -17.68 -3.83 9.61
N ASN A 83 -18.52 -4.49 10.41
CA ASN A 83 -18.08 -5.61 11.23
C ASN A 83 -17.63 -6.79 10.38
N THR A 84 -18.36 -7.09 9.31
CA THR A 84 -17.97 -8.15 8.37
C THR A 84 -16.63 -7.85 7.72
N LEU A 85 -16.42 -6.62 7.28
CA LEU A 85 -15.18 -6.16 6.68
C LEU A 85 -13.99 -6.36 7.63
N THR A 86 -14.12 -5.88 8.85
CA THR A 86 -13.03 -5.97 9.83
C THR A 86 -12.75 -7.41 10.22
N GLN A 87 -13.78 -8.26 10.30
CA GLN A 87 -13.63 -9.67 10.63
C GLN A 87 -12.87 -10.42 9.52
N ILE A 88 -13.18 -10.17 8.26
CA ILE A 88 -12.48 -10.81 7.14
C ILE A 88 -10.99 -10.47 7.18
N ILE A 89 -10.66 -9.20 7.39
CA ILE A 89 -9.26 -8.76 7.45
C ILE A 89 -8.53 -9.42 8.61
N ALA A 90 -9.15 -9.47 9.78
CA ALA A 90 -8.56 -10.11 10.95
C ALA A 90 -8.37 -11.61 10.74
N ASP A 91 -9.36 -12.30 10.17
CA ASP A 91 -9.29 -13.75 9.91
C ASP A 91 -8.17 -14.10 8.93
N LEU A 92 -7.84 -13.18 8.02
CA LEU A 92 -6.75 -13.36 7.06
C LEU A 92 -5.41 -12.83 7.59
N GLY A 93 -5.35 -12.46 8.85
CA GLY A 93 -4.11 -12.08 9.53
C GLY A 93 -3.68 -10.64 9.36
N GLY A 94 -4.52 -9.79 8.79
CA GLY A 94 -4.25 -8.36 8.67
C GLY A 94 -4.64 -7.60 9.94
N ASN A 95 -3.94 -6.51 10.21
CA ASN A 95 -4.27 -5.63 11.31
C ASN A 95 -4.51 -4.22 10.80
N ILE A 96 -5.71 -3.71 11.00
CA ILE A 96 -6.07 -2.36 10.56
C ILE A 96 -5.44 -1.35 11.51
N THR A 97 -4.60 -0.47 10.94
CA THR A 97 -3.91 0.57 11.72
C THR A 97 -4.50 1.95 11.49
N ASN A 98 -5.21 2.14 10.38
CA ASN A 98 -5.89 3.39 10.09
C ASN A 98 -7.17 3.10 9.32
N PHE A 99 -8.22 3.82 9.67
CA PHE A 99 -9.56 3.64 9.10
C PHE A 99 -10.14 5.02 8.81
N LEU A 100 -10.36 5.32 7.54
CA LEU A 100 -10.87 6.62 7.12
C LEU A 100 -12.11 6.43 6.25
N ILE A 101 -13.19 7.09 6.63
CA ILE A 101 -14.39 7.15 5.80
C ILE A 101 -14.26 8.36 4.88
N ASN A 102 -14.04 8.11 3.57
CA ASN A 102 -13.88 9.17 2.59
C ASN A 102 -15.22 9.76 2.16
N GLN A 103 -16.22 8.89 2.02
CA GLN A 103 -17.55 9.29 1.61
C GLN A 103 -18.57 8.30 2.14
N ARG A 104 -19.71 8.82 2.55
CA ARG A 104 -20.85 8.03 3.01
C ARG A 104 -22.10 8.46 2.24
N SER A 105 -22.80 7.50 1.68
CA SER A 105 -24.11 7.70 1.08
C SER A 105 -25.13 6.79 1.75
N THR A 106 -26.39 6.85 1.31
CA THR A 106 -27.43 5.98 1.82
C THR A 106 -27.11 4.50 1.55
N ASP A 107 -26.51 4.21 0.41
CA ASP A 107 -26.27 2.84 -0.05
C ASP A 107 -24.87 2.34 0.18
N PHE A 108 -23.87 3.23 0.26
CA PHE A 108 -22.45 2.84 0.28
C PHE A 108 -21.61 3.68 1.24
N PHE A 109 -20.53 3.03 1.74
CA PHE A 109 -19.38 3.70 2.34
C PHE A 109 -18.20 3.57 1.41
N GLN A 110 -17.44 4.65 1.23
CA GLN A 110 -16.12 4.63 0.60
C GLN A 110 -15.07 4.83 1.67
N LEU A 111 -14.18 3.86 1.82
CA LEU A 111 -13.23 3.79 2.91
C LEU A 111 -11.80 3.69 2.38
N SER A 112 -10.86 4.25 3.14
CA SER A 112 -9.44 3.96 2.99
C SER A 112 -8.96 3.28 4.25
N LEU A 113 -8.29 2.14 4.10
CA LEU A 113 -7.76 1.37 5.22
C LEU A 113 -6.27 1.18 5.06
N ASP A 114 -5.53 1.41 6.14
CA ASP A 114 -4.14 0.99 6.23
C ASP A 114 -4.10 -0.31 7.01
N ILE A 115 -3.46 -1.32 6.44
CA ILE A 115 -3.44 -2.68 6.99
C ILE A 115 -2.00 -3.15 7.11
N GLU A 116 -1.61 -3.56 8.32
CA GLU A 116 -0.34 -4.25 8.51
C GLU A 116 -0.44 -5.66 7.94
N VAL A 117 0.49 -5.99 7.08
CA VAL A 117 0.56 -7.29 6.39
C VAL A 117 1.99 -7.81 6.42
N ASN A 118 2.18 -9.08 6.09
CA ASN A 118 3.52 -9.68 6.06
C ASN A 118 4.31 -9.28 4.82
N ASN A 119 3.61 -9.12 3.69
CA ASN A 119 4.22 -8.81 2.40
C ASN A 119 3.13 -8.48 1.38
N ALA A 120 3.52 -8.21 0.14
CA ALA A 120 2.59 -7.91 -0.94
C ALA A 120 1.62 -9.06 -1.23
N LYS A 121 2.10 -10.30 -1.17
CA LYS A 121 1.25 -11.48 -1.38
C LYS A 121 0.15 -11.55 -0.33
N HIS A 122 0.48 -11.27 0.93
CA HIS A 122 -0.50 -11.25 2.03
C HIS A 122 -1.59 -10.20 1.78
N LEU A 123 -1.19 -8.99 1.35
CA LEU A 123 -2.18 -7.96 1.02
C LEU A 123 -3.10 -8.41 -0.11
N ASN A 124 -2.56 -9.04 -1.16
CA ASN A 124 -3.35 -9.56 -2.27
C ASN A 124 -4.32 -10.64 -1.84
N GLU A 125 -3.93 -11.49 -0.89
CA GLU A 125 -4.82 -12.51 -0.31
C GLU A 125 -5.99 -11.87 0.43
N ILE A 126 -5.73 -10.79 1.18
CA ILE A 126 -6.78 -10.04 1.86
C ILE A 126 -7.73 -9.39 0.86
N ILE A 127 -7.19 -8.76 -0.18
CA ILE A 127 -8.01 -8.15 -1.24
C ILE A 127 -8.89 -9.20 -1.91
N THR A 128 -8.35 -10.35 -2.24
CA THR A 128 -9.10 -11.44 -2.84
C THR A 128 -10.21 -11.94 -1.92
N GLY A 129 -9.91 -12.10 -0.63
CA GLY A 129 -10.91 -12.51 0.36
C GLY A 129 -12.05 -11.49 0.50
N LEU A 130 -11.72 -10.21 0.47
CA LEU A 130 -12.73 -9.16 0.54
C LEU A 130 -13.63 -9.15 -0.71
N ARG A 131 -13.07 -9.41 -1.89
CA ARG A 131 -13.83 -9.44 -3.14
C ARG A 131 -14.89 -10.54 -3.19
N THR A 132 -14.74 -11.59 -2.41
CA THR A 132 -15.71 -12.69 -2.36
C THR A 132 -16.93 -12.38 -1.49
N ASN A 133 -16.92 -11.30 -0.73
CA ASN A 133 -18.00 -10.95 0.18
C ASN A 133 -19.05 -10.09 -0.53
N LEU A 134 -20.32 -10.41 -0.32
CA LEU A 134 -21.44 -9.70 -0.97
C LEU A 134 -21.56 -8.23 -0.51
N SER A 135 -21.10 -7.90 0.68
CA SER A 135 -21.14 -6.52 1.18
C SER A 135 -20.08 -5.64 0.53
N VAL A 136 -19.06 -6.24 -0.10
CA VAL A 136 -17.98 -5.51 -0.75
C VAL A 136 -18.33 -5.30 -2.22
N TYR A 137 -18.50 -4.05 -2.61
CA TYR A 137 -18.77 -3.68 -3.98
C TYR A 137 -17.50 -3.60 -4.81
N GLU A 138 -16.47 -2.96 -4.26
CA GLU A 138 -15.16 -2.79 -4.92
C GLU A 138 -14.07 -2.70 -3.88
N VAL A 139 -12.93 -3.30 -4.17
CA VAL A 139 -11.71 -3.13 -3.39
C VAL A 139 -10.52 -3.08 -4.32
N VAL A 140 -9.69 -2.05 -4.15
CA VAL A 140 -8.46 -1.87 -4.93
C VAL A 140 -7.34 -1.44 -3.99
N ARG A 141 -6.11 -1.79 -4.35
CA ARG A 141 -4.96 -1.26 -3.65
C ARG A 141 -4.83 0.22 -3.97
N ALA A 142 -4.69 1.04 -2.93
CA ALA A 142 -4.57 2.48 -3.14
C ALA A 142 -3.21 2.82 -3.74
N LYS A 143 -3.24 3.53 -4.87
CA LYS A 143 -2.07 4.14 -5.48
C LYS A 143 -2.46 5.55 -5.86
N GLU A 144 -1.73 6.53 -5.35
CA GLU A 144 -2.01 7.91 -5.73
C GLU A 144 -1.62 8.12 -7.18
N ASN A 145 -2.53 8.74 -7.92
CA ASN A 145 -2.24 9.22 -9.26
C ASN A 145 -1.85 10.68 -9.15
N TYR A 146 -0.58 10.97 -9.37
CA TYR A 146 -0.11 12.34 -9.49
C TYR A 146 -0.37 12.82 -10.90
N ASN A 147 -1.28 13.73 -11.02
CA ASN A 147 -1.50 14.41 -12.28
C ASN A 147 -0.66 15.68 -12.33
#